data_e790635e754bad7bd960c6f3e33a3cb0
#
_entry.id   e790635e754bad7bd960c6f3e33a3cb0
#
_cell.length_a   1.000
_cell.length_b   1.000
_cell.length_c   1.000
_cell.angle_alpha   90.00
_cell.angle_beta   90.00
_cell.angle_gamma   90.00
#
_symmetry.space_group_name_H-M   'P 1'
#
loop_
_entity.id
_entity.type
_entity.pdbx_description
1 polymer ?
#
loop_
_entity_poly.entity_id
_entity_poly.type
_entity_poly.pdbx_seq_one_letter_code
_entity_poly.pdbx_strand_id
1 'polypeptide(L)'
;MGRQWYEDGKMLNKKNTFYDFIDSTKSLLSKDIGNPASVFAFGGSAGGLLMGAIINYEPELYKGIISAVPFVDVLTTMSDESIPLTTFEYKEWGNPKNKEEYEYIKSYSPYDNIEKKNYPTVFVTSSLFDSQVQYFEPAKYVPKLRENTTSKNPILLKMNLIGGHSGKSGRLNALEESAQDLSLIHI
;
A
#
# COMPACT_ATOMS: atom_id res chain seq x y z
N MET A 1 -3.11 11.89 21.27
CA MET A 1 -2.95 11.89 19.80
C MET A 1 -3.78 13.02 19.22
N GLY A 2 -4.84 12.85 18.52
CA GLY A 2 -5.71 13.93 18.06
C GLY A 2 -5.21 14.67 16.82
N ARG A 3 -5.66 15.92 16.61
CA ARG A 3 -5.45 16.71 15.40
C ARG A 3 -3.98 16.88 15.01
N GLN A 4 -3.11 17.12 15.98
CA GLN A 4 -1.68 17.33 15.73
C GLN A 4 -1.05 16.11 15.04
N TRP A 5 -1.41 14.92 15.47
CA TRP A 5 -0.90 13.68 14.85
C TRP A 5 -1.26 13.53 13.36
N TYR A 6 -2.48 13.97 13.03
CA TYR A 6 -2.90 14.04 11.63
C TYR A 6 -2.06 15.06 10.83
N GLU A 7 -1.84 16.26 11.40
CA GLU A 7 -1.03 17.29 10.72
C GLU A 7 0.42 16.84 10.52
N ASP A 8 0.97 16.07 11.46
CA ASP A 8 2.32 15.55 11.40
C ASP A 8 2.48 14.34 10.45
N GLY A 9 1.39 13.82 9.91
CA GLY A 9 1.37 12.65 9.01
C GLY A 9 0.81 12.92 7.61
N LYS A 10 0.65 14.17 7.18
CA LYS A 10 0.12 14.54 5.86
C LYS A 10 1.07 15.45 5.08
N MET A 11 0.76 15.70 3.81
CA MET A 11 1.50 16.61 2.94
C MET A 11 3.01 16.33 3.01
N LEU A 12 3.83 17.34 3.23
CA LEU A 12 5.29 17.23 3.34
C LEU A 12 5.79 16.47 4.59
N ASN A 13 4.87 16.00 5.44
CA ASN A 13 5.16 15.15 6.60
C ASN A 13 4.70 13.69 6.41
N LYS A 14 4.18 13.33 5.24
CA LYS A 14 3.55 12.03 5.00
C LYS A 14 4.43 10.83 5.34
N LYS A 15 5.73 10.93 5.16
CA LYS A 15 6.68 9.86 5.48
C LYS A 15 6.69 9.45 6.96
N ASN A 16 6.29 10.35 7.87
CA ASN A 16 6.17 10.01 9.28
C ASN A 16 5.20 8.84 9.49
N THR A 17 4.11 8.77 8.74
CA THR A 17 3.17 7.64 8.78
C THR A 17 3.85 6.30 8.51
N PHE A 18 4.80 6.27 7.59
CA PHE A 18 5.52 5.05 7.21
C PHE A 18 6.57 4.67 8.26
N TYR A 19 7.33 5.65 8.73
CA TYR A 19 8.33 5.44 9.78
C TYR A 19 7.68 5.01 11.10
N ASP A 20 6.58 5.65 11.51
CA ASP A 20 5.85 5.30 12.73
C ASP A 20 5.36 3.85 12.71
N PHE A 21 4.89 3.36 11.55
CA PHE A 21 4.46 1.97 11.41
C PHE A 21 5.64 1.00 11.52
N ILE A 22 6.75 1.30 10.83
CA ILE A 22 7.99 0.50 10.90
C ILE A 22 8.54 0.49 12.34
N ASP A 23 8.65 1.65 12.97
CA ASP A 23 9.19 1.78 14.32
C ASP A 23 8.29 1.12 15.36
N SER A 24 6.98 1.20 15.20
CA SER A 24 6.02 0.47 16.05
C SER A 24 6.21 -1.04 15.92
N THR A 25 6.39 -1.55 14.70
CA THR A 25 6.67 -2.98 14.45
C THR A 25 7.98 -3.39 15.14
N LYS A 26 9.06 -2.64 14.93
CA LYS A 26 10.36 -2.88 15.56
C LYS A 26 10.26 -2.82 17.09
N SER A 27 9.50 -1.87 17.64
CA SER A 27 9.29 -1.74 19.09
C SER A 27 8.54 -2.93 19.68
N LEU A 28 7.53 -3.47 19.01
CA LEU A 28 6.83 -4.67 19.46
C LEU A 28 7.77 -5.88 19.49
N LEU A 29 8.54 -6.08 18.41
CA LEU A 29 9.49 -7.18 18.31
C LEU A 29 10.60 -7.08 19.38
N SER A 30 11.08 -5.89 19.69
CA SER A 30 12.10 -5.69 20.74
C SER A 30 11.59 -5.97 22.14
N LYS A 31 10.28 -6.11 22.34
CA LYS A 31 9.61 -6.47 23.59
C LYS A 31 9.14 -7.92 23.61
N ASP A 32 9.65 -8.74 22.69
CA ASP A 32 9.24 -10.15 22.51
C ASP A 32 7.73 -10.32 22.24
N ILE A 33 7.09 -9.29 21.66
CA ILE A 33 5.71 -9.35 21.23
C ILE A 33 5.66 -9.80 19.77
N GLY A 34 5.39 -11.08 19.56
CA GLY A 34 5.34 -11.70 18.23
C GLY A 34 6.65 -12.39 17.84
N ASN A 35 6.62 -13.06 16.70
CA ASN A 35 7.77 -13.75 16.13
C ASN A 35 8.31 -12.95 14.93
N PRO A 36 9.59 -12.51 14.94
CA PRO A 36 10.17 -11.77 13.81
C PRO A 36 10.06 -12.47 12.46
N ALA A 37 10.07 -13.81 12.46
CA ALA A 37 9.94 -14.60 11.24
C ALA A 37 8.48 -14.72 10.72
N SER A 38 7.51 -14.13 11.40
CA SER A 38 6.08 -14.29 11.11
C SER A 38 5.31 -12.97 11.23
N VAL A 39 5.96 -11.85 10.89
CA VAL A 39 5.29 -10.54 10.86
C VAL A 39 4.56 -10.39 9.54
N PHE A 40 3.25 -10.22 9.61
CA PHE A 40 2.40 -9.89 8.47
C PHE A 40 1.80 -8.51 8.67
N ALA A 41 1.65 -7.74 7.59
CA ALA A 41 0.97 -6.47 7.63
C ALA A 41 -0.17 -6.43 6.61
N PHE A 42 -1.26 -5.73 6.95
CA PHE A 42 -2.44 -5.56 6.12
C PHE A 42 -2.79 -4.08 5.99
N GLY A 43 -3.09 -3.65 4.78
CA GLY A 43 -3.57 -2.30 4.54
C GLY A 43 -4.38 -2.19 3.25
N GLY A 44 -5.43 -1.39 3.27
CA GLY A 44 -6.29 -1.15 2.11
C GLY A 44 -6.30 0.33 1.69
N SER A 45 -6.51 0.60 0.39
CA SER A 45 -6.62 1.97 -0.14
C SER A 45 -5.39 2.82 0.22
N ALA A 46 -5.54 3.91 0.97
CA ALA A 46 -4.42 4.67 1.56
C ALA A 46 -3.52 3.82 2.49
N GLY A 47 -4.09 2.80 3.16
CA GLY A 47 -3.31 1.80 3.89
C GLY A 47 -2.52 0.88 2.96
N GLY A 48 -2.95 0.71 1.72
CA GLY A 48 -2.18 0.03 0.66
C GLY A 48 -0.96 0.84 0.21
N LEU A 49 -1.06 2.18 0.20
CA LEU A 49 0.10 3.06 0.06
C LEU A 49 1.12 2.81 1.18
N LEU A 50 0.65 2.76 2.43
CA LEU A 50 1.49 2.42 3.58
C LEU A 50 2.19 1.06 3.36
N MET A 51 1.46 0.02 2.95
CA MET A 51 2.02 -1.30 2.67
C MET A 51 3.12 -1.26 1.60
N GLY A 52 2.87 -0.56 0.50
CA GLY A 52 3.87 -0.39 -0.57
C GLY A 52 5.11 0.39 -0.13
N ALA A 53 4.94 1.43 0.69
CA ALA A 53 6.04 2.23 1.20
C ALA A 53 6.92 1.45 2.19
N ILE A 54 6.32 0.73 3.15
CA ILE A 54 7.10 0.00 4.16
C ILE A 54 7.94 -1.13 3.57
N ILE A 55 7.48 -1.81 2.52
CA ILE A 55 8.30 -2.84 1.86
C ILE A 55 9.38 -2.26 0.94
N ASN A 56 9.24 -1.02 0.49
CA ASN A 56 10.32 -0.31 -0.17
C ASN A 56 11.40 0.14 0.82
N TYR A 57 11.03 0.47 2.06
CA TYR A 57 11.97 0.91 3.09
C TYR A 57 12.62 -0.26 3.83
N GLU A 58 11.82 -1.20 4.33
CA GLU A 58 12.25 -2.29 5.21
C GLU A 58 11.61 -3.63 4.79
N PRO A 59 11.91 -4.14 3.58
CA PRO A 59 11.27 -5.34 3.04
C PRO A 59 11.48 -6.59 3.93
N GLU A 60 12.61 -6.66 4.61
CA GLU A 60 13.01 -7.81 5.43
C GLU A 60 12.30 -7.87 6.80
N LEU A 61 11.63 -6.78 7.19
CA LEU A 61 10.90 -6.71 8.45
C LEU A 61 9.62 -7.56 8.42
N TYR A 62 9.13 -7.88 7.22
CA TYR A 62 7.84 -8.53 7.02
C TYR A 62 7.98 -9.88 6.32
N LYS A 63 7.27 -10.89 6.83
CA LYS A 63 7.11 -12.20 6.18
C LYS A 63 6.15 -12.09 5.00
N GLY A 64 5.09 -11.31 5.14
CA GLY A 64 4.10 -11.11 4.09
C GLY A 64 3.28 -9.83 4.24
N ILE A 65 2.77 -9.36 3.12
CA ILE A 65 1.96 -8.15 3.01
C ILE A 65 0.65 -8.48 2.29
N ILE A 66 -0.46 -8.03 2.85
CA ILE A 66 -1.76 -8.00 2.19
C ILE A 66 -2.08 -6.54 1.85
N SER A 67 -2.24 -6.25 0.58
CA SER A 67 -2.45 -4.89 0.07
C SER A 67 -3.75 -4.85 -0.75
N ALA A 68 -4.82 -4.40 -0.11
CA ALA A 68 -6.16 -4.40 -0.71
C ALA A 68 -6.45 -3.06 -1.39
N VAL A 69 -6.87 -3.12 -2.67
CA VAL A 69 -7.22 -1.94 -3.50
C VAL A 69 -6.23 -0.77 -3.31
N PRO A 70 -4.91 -1.02 -3.43
CA PRO A 70 -3.90 -0.13 -2.89
C PRO A 70 -3.62 1.10 -3.75
N PHE A 71 -3.49 2.25 -3.10
CA PHE A 71 -3.05 3.51 -3.69
C PHE A 71 -1.52 3.53 -3.81
N VAL A 72 -0.98 2.90 -4.86
CA VAL A 72 0.47 2.64 -5.00
C VAL A 72 1.17 3.45 -6.07
N ASP A 73 0.43 4.16 -6.91
CA ASP A 73 0.98 5.05 -7.94
C ASP A 73 0.56 6.50 -7.68
N VAL A 74 0.94 6.97 -6.51
CA VAL A 74 0.51 8.26 -5.97
C VAL A 74 0.83 9.42 -6.91
N LEU A 75 2.04 9.43 -7.47
CA LEU A 75 2.49 10.52 -8.32
C LEU A 75 1.64 10.65 -9.60
N THR A 76 1.39 9.54 -10.30
CA THR A 76 0.58 9.54 -11.52
C THR A 76 -0.86 9.92 -11.21
N THR A 77 -1.46 9.31 -10.20
CA THR A 77 -2.87 9.57 -9.84
C THR A 77 -3.06 11.01 -9.39
N MET A 78 -2.18 11.55 -8.54
CA MET A 78 -2.27 12.94 -8.11
C MET A 78 -1.95 13.95 -9.21
N SER A 79 -1.35 13.52 -10.32
CA SER A 79 -1.09 14.37 -11.49
C SER A 79 -2.26 14.41 -12.48
N ASP A 80 -3.25 13.52 -12.33
CA ASP A 80 -4.41 13.40 -13.24
C ASP A 80 -5.69 13.95 -12.58
N GLU A 81 -6.02 15.19 -12.91
CA GLU A 81 -7.24 15.85 -12.40
C GLU A 81 -8.55 15.27 -12.96
N SER A 82 -8.49 14.39 -13.94
CA SER A 82 -9.68 13.69 -14.45
C SER A 82 -10.16 12.58 -13.50
N ILE A 83 -9.29 12.12 -12.59
CA ILE A 83 -9.64 11.16 -11.56
C ILE A 83 -10.43 11.87 -10.45
N PRO A 84 -11.66 11.41 -10.11
CA PRO A 84 -12.60 12.17 -9.28
C PRO A 84 -12.07 12.62 -7.92
N LEU A 85 -11.23 11.83 -7.26
CA LEU A 85 -10.72 12.16 -5.91
C LEU A 85 -9.49 13.06 -5.93
N THR A 86 -8.74 13.13 -7.02
CA THR A 86 -7.42 13.78 -7.09
C THR A 86 -7.44 15.20 -6.52
N THR A 87 -8.30 16.06 -7.05
CA THR A 87 -8.33 17.48 -6.62
C THR A 87 -8.81 17.66 -5.19
N PHE A 88 -9.68 16.79 -4.68
CA PHE A 88 -10.15 16.82 -3.28
C PHE A 88 -9.05 16.44 -2.30
N GLU A 89 -8.13 15.59 -2.72
CA GLU A 89 -7.07 15.01 -1.86
C GLU A 89 -5.74 15.76 -1.93
N TYR A 90 -5.64 16.87 -2.66
CA TYR A 90 -4.43 17.72 -2.65
C TYR A 90 -4.03 18.19 -1.26
N LYS A 91 -4.99 18.33 -0.33
CA LYS A 91 -4.71 18.72 1.07
C LYS A 91 -4.20 17.56 1.94
N GLU A 92 -4.25 16.34 1.43
CA GLU A 92 -3.75 15.15 2.11
C GLU A 92 -2.38 14.74 1.57
N TRP A 93 -2.25 14.66 0.24
CA TRP A 93 -1.06 14.14 -0.42
C TRP A 93 -0.13 15.22 -0.96
N GLY A 94 -0.66 16.37 -1.34
CA GLY A 94 0.02 17.43 -2.07
C GLY A 94 -0.44 17.55 -3.52
N ASN A 95 -0.13 18.69 -4.16
CA ASN A 95 -0.43 18.96 -5.56
C ASN A 95 0.86 18.87 -6.40
N PRO A 96 1.03 17.87 -7.29
CA PRO A 96 2.23 17.72 -8.12
C PRO A 96 2.53 18.88 -9.07
N LYS A 97 1.59 19.81 -9.27
CA LYS A 97 1.87 21.07 -10.00
C LYS A 97 2.83 21.99 -9.23
N ASN A 98 2.94 21.82 -7.92
CA ASN A 98 3.94 22.44 -7.08
C ASN A 98 5.19 21.55 -7.09
N LYS A 99 6.35 22.11 -7.49
CA LYS A 99 7.59 21.34 -7.62
C LYS A 99 8.02 20.68 -6.30
N GLU A 100 7.90 21.37 -5.18
CA GLU A 100 8.29 20.83 -3.87
C GLU A 100 7.41 19.61 -3.50
N GLU A 101 6.10 19.73 -3.69
CA GLU A 101 5.15 18.66 -3.40
C GLU A 101 5.30 17.48 -4.39
N TYR A 102 5.59 17.77 -5.67
CA TYR A 102 5.93 16.75 -6.67
C TYR A 102 7.13 15.90 -6.25
N GLU A 103 8.25 16.56 -5.92
CA GLU A 103 9.48 15.85 -5.51
C GLU A 103 9.26 15.07 -4.21
N TYR A 104 8.46 15.63 -3.30
CA TYR A 104 8.14 14.94 -2.07
C TYR A 104 7.26 13.70 -2.30
N ILE A 105 6.17 13.79 -3.09
CA ILE A 105 5.33 12.65 -3.46
C ILE A 105 6.17 11.59 -4.17
N LYS A 106 6.97 11.98 -5.16
CA LYS A 106 7.86 11.07 -5.88
C LYS A 106 8.78 10.30 -4.95
N SER A 107 9.24 10.93 -3.88
CA SER A 107 10.19 10.33 -2.93
C SER A 107 9.60 9.22 -2.05
N TYR A 108 8.27 9.02 -2.06
CA TYR A 108 7.64 7.95 -1.31
C TYR A 108 6.60 7.13 -2.10
N SER A 109 6.16 7.58 -3.27
CA SER A 109 5.21 6.85 -4.12
C SER A 109 5.70 5.42 -4.36
N PRO A 110 4.97 4.38 -3.92
CA PRO A 110 5.48 3.01 -3.94
C PRO A 110 5.94 2.55 -5.31
N TYR A 111 5.15 2.82 -6.35
CA TYR A 111 5.48 2.46 -7.72
C TYR A 111 6.80 3.07 -8.20
N ASP A 112 7.05 4.33 -7.86
CA ASP A 112 8.24 5.06 -8.31
C ASP A 112 9.51 4.63 -7.58
N ASN A 113 9.37 4.07 -6.37
CA ASN A 113 10.48 3.68 -5.51
C ASN A 113 10.73 2.16 -5.45
N ILE A 114 10.19 1.39 -6.39
CA ILE A 114 10.55 -0.03 -6.53
C ILE A 114 11.98 -0.13 -7.03
N GLU A 115 12.81 -0.84 -6.27
CA GLU A 115 14.21 -1.13 -6.55
C GLU A 115 14.47 -2.64 -6.50
N LYS A 116 15.66 -3.08 -6.92
CA LYS A 116 16.07 -4.49 -6.75
C LYS A 116 16.29 -4.81 -5.28
N LYS A 117 15.30 -5.49 -4.66
CA LYS A 117 15.31 -5.85 -3.23
C LYS A 117 14.73 -7.25 -3.00
N ASN A 118 15.01 -7.81 -1.83
CA ASN A 118 14.44 -9.08 -1.37
C ASN A 118 13.04 -8.81 -0.77
N TYR A 119 12.03 -8.65 -1.64
CA TYR A 119 10.67 -8.36 -1.21
C TYR A 119 10.02 -9.56 -0.50
N PRO A 120 9.15 -9.33 0.51
CA PRO A 120 8.38 -10.37 1.17
C PRO A 120 7.36 -11.01 0.22
N THR A 121 6.60 -11.99 0.71
CA THR A 121 5.38 -12.43 0.04
C THR A 121 4.38 -11.27 -0.01
N VAL A 122 3.83 -10.97 -1.19
CA VAL A 122 2.88 -9.87 -1.37
C VAL A 122 1.60 -10.39 -2.03
N PHE A 123 0.46 -10.14 -1.41
CA PHE A 123 -0.85 -10.40 -1.99
C PHE A 123 -1.59 -9.09 -2.20
N VAL A 124 -1.81 -8.76 -3.46
CA VAL A 124 -2.53 -7.55 -3.87
C VAL A 124 -3.91 -7.94 -4.35
N THR A 125 -4.94 -7.29 -3.84
CA THR A 125 -6.30 -7.40 -4.38
C THR A 125 -6.72 -6.07 -5.00
N SER A 126 -7.51 -6.13 -6.06
CA SER A 126 -8.04 -4.95 -6.74
C SER A 126 -9.37 -5.26 -7.41
N SER A 127 -10.08 -4.24 -7.84
CA SER A 127 -11.36 -4.36 -8.53
C SER A 127 -11.37 -3.55 -9.82
N LEU A 128 -11.89 -4.13 -10.89
CA LEU A 128 -11.94 -3.48 -12.21
C LEU A 128 -12.80 -2.20 -12.21
N PHE A 129 -13.87 -2.19 -11.41
CA PHE A 129 -14.79 -1.06 -11.28
C PHE A 129 -14.56 -0.25 -10.01
N ASP A 130 -13.31 -0.21 -9.53
CA ASP A 130 -12.94 0.65 -8.42
C ASP A 130 -12.99 2.12 -8.86
N SER A 131 -13.84 2.90 -8.19
CA SER A 131 -14.04 4.32 -8.48
C SER A 131 -13.18 5.26 -7.64
N GLN A 132 -12.42 4.72 -6.68
CA GLN A 132 -11.57 5.50 -5.78
C GLN A 132 -10.08 5.31 -6.11
N VAL A 133 -9.62 4.06 -6.18
CA VAL A 133 -8.26 3.71 -6.61
C VAL A 133 -8.34 2.95 -7.91
N GLN A 134 -7.82 3.53 -8.97
CA GLN A 134 -7.95 2.98 -10.30
C GLN A 134 -7.25 1.61 -10.43
N TYR A 135 -7.92 0.64 -11.05
CA TYR A 135 -7.43 -0.73 -11.18
C TYR A 135 -6.04 -0.86 -11.81
N PHE A 136 -5.66 0.13 -12.63
CA PHE A 136 -4.37 0.11 -13.32
C PHE A 136 -3.18 0.36 -12.37
N GLU A 137 -3.40 0.98 -11.20
CA GLU A 137 -2.33 1.16 -10.22
C GLU A 137 -1.76 -0.18 -9.75
N PRO A 138 -2.54 -1.08 -9.11
CA PRO A 138 -2.05 -2.40 -8.74
C PRO A 138 -1.70 -3.27 -9.96
N ALA A 139 -2.39 -3.11 -11.09
CA ALA A 139 -2.13 -3.90 -12.29
C ALA A 139 -0.74 -3.64 -12.90
N LYS A 140 -0.20 -2.43 -12.77
CA LYS A 140 1.17 -2.12 -13.20
C LYS A 140 2.20 -2.25 -12.07
N TYR A 141 1.78 -2.05 -10.81
CA TYR A 141 2.64 -2.19 -9.64
C TYR A 141 3.16 -3.62 -9.47
N VAL A 142 2.29 -4.61 -9.55
CA VAL A 142 2.65 -6.02 -9.33
C VAL A 142 3.66 -6.54 -10.37
N PRO A 143 3.50 -6.35 -11.68
CA PRO A 143 4.53 -6.71 -12.65
C PRO A 143 5.88 -6.04 -12.40
N LYS A 144 5.90 -4.75 -12.09
CA LYS A 144 7.14 -4.02 -11.77
C LYS A 144 7.81 -4.58 -10.51
N LEU A 145 7.03 -4.94 -9.49
CA LEU A 145 7.56 -5.54 -8.28
C LEU A 145 8.15 -6.94 -8.53
N ARG A 146 7.48 -7.75 -9.37
CA ARG A 146 7.99 -9.07 -9.82
C ARG A 146 9.29 -8.97 -10.61
N GLU A 147 9.44 -7.97 -11.44
CA GLU A 147 10.65 -7.73 -12.23
C GLU A 147 11.84 -7.33 -11.35
N ASN A 148 11.58 -6.67 -10.23
CA ASN A 148 12.61 -6.09 -9.37
C ASN A 148 12.87 -6.92 -8.09
N THR A 149 12.04 -7.91 -7.78
CA THR A 149 12.33 -8.76 -6.61
C THR A 149 13.54 -9.66 -6.85
N THR A 150 14.40 -9.79 -5.85
CA THR A 150 15.49 -10.76 -5.81
C THR A 150 15.11 -12.01 -5.02
N SER A 151 13.95 -12.01 -4.37
CA SER A 151 13.42 -13.15 -3.63
C SER A 151 12.68 -14.14 -4.53
N LYS A 152 12.44 -15.35 -3.99
CA LYS A 152 11.53 -16.35 -4.58
C LYS A 152 10.12 -16.28 -3.98
N ASN A 153 9.87 -15.32 -3.11
CA ASN A 153 8.57 -15.14 -2.47
C ASN A 153 7.50 -14.81 -3.51
N PRO A 154 6.31 -15.41 -3.41
CA PRO A 154 5.23 -15.12 -4.35
C PRO A 154 4.74 -13.67 -4.23
N ILE A 155 4.56 -13.02 -5.37
CA ILE A 155 3.93 -11.70 -5.50
C ILE A 155 2.68 -11.91 -6.34
N LEU A 156 1.52 -11.85 -5.71
CA LEU A 156 0.23 -12.26 -6.26
C LEU A 156 -0.67 -11.05 -6.50
N LEU A 157 -1.41 -11.08 -7.60
CA LEU A 157 -2.48 -10.12 -7.89
C LEU A 157 -3.78 -10.88 -8.11
N LYS A 158 -4.81 -10.49 -7.38
CA LYS A 158 -6.19 -10.91 -7.62
C LYS A 158 -7.02 -9.72 -8.09
N MET A 159 -7.51 -9.80 -9.32
CA MET A 159 -8.43 -8.79 -9.87
C MET A 159 -9.88 -9.27 -9.73
N ASN A 160 -10.71 -8.50 -9.02
CA ASN A 160 -12.14 -8.68 -8.99
C ASN A 160 -12.77 -8.00 -10.21
N LEU A 161 -13.47 -8.77 -11.05
CA LEU A 161 -14.03 -8.26 -12.31
C LEU A 161 -15.44 -7.68 -12.18
N ILE A 162 -16.07 -7.75 -10.99
CA ILE A 162 -17.46 -7.33 -10.75
C ILE A 162 -17.65 -6.44 -9.52
N GLY A 163 -16.62 -6.32 -8.68
CA GLY A 163 -16.65 -5.50 -7.47
C GLY A 163 -16.12 -4.08 -7.70
N GLY A 164 -16.42 -3.18 -6.77
CA GLY A 164 -15.83 -1.84 -6.65
C GLY A 164 -14.79 -1.78 -5.54
N HIS A 165 -14.56 -0.57 -4.99
CA HIS A 165 -13.55 -0.32 -3.96
C HIS A 165 -13.71 -1.17 -2.68
N SER A 166 -14.95 -1.45 -2.29
CA SER A 166 -15.27 -2.26 -1.09
C SER A 166 -15.38 -3.76 -1.38
N GLY A 167 -14.91 -4.24 -2.54
CA GLY A 167 -15.03 -5.65 -2.92
C GLY A 167 -16.43 -6.03 -3.42
N LYS A 168 -16.78 -7.31 -3.29
CA LYS A 168 -18.10 -7.82 -3.67
C LYS A 168 -19.14 -7.53 -2.60
N SER A 169 -20.35 -7.17 -3.02
CA SER A 169 -21.48 -7.00 -2.10
C SER A 169 -21.93 -8.35 -1.51
N GLY A 170 -22.34 -8.32 -0.24
CA GLY A 170 -22.91 -9.44 0.47
C GLY A 170 -21.98 -10.07 1.52
N ARG A 171 -22.57 -10.46 2.64
CA ARG A 171 -21.87 -10.98 3.83
C ARG A 171 -21.00 -12.20 3.53
N LEU A 172 -21.50 -13.15 2.74
CA LEU A 172 -20.76 -14.37 2.41
C LEU A 172 -19.57 -14.07 1.51
N ASN A 173 -19.72 -13.18 0.54
CA ASN A 173 -18.61 -12.74 -0.32
C ASN A 173 -17.50 -12.04 0.48
N ALA A 174 -17.87 -11.21 1.46
CA ALA A 174 -16.90 -10.56 2.35
C ALA A 174 -16.12 -11.58 3.20
N LEU A 175 -16.78 -12.64 3.67
CA LEU A 175 -16.11 -13.73 4.39
C LEU A 175 -15.14 -14.52 3.49
N GLU A 176 -15.52 -14.78 2.24
CA GLU A 176 -14.65 -15.43 1.27
C GLU A 176 -13.42 -14.58 0.96
N GLU A 177 -13.59 -13.27 0.78
CA GLU A 177 -12.49 -12.34 0.55
C GLU A 177 -11.55 -12.31 1.77
N SER A 178 -12.09 -12.20 2.98
CA SER A 178 -11.29 -12.26 4.22
C SER A 178 -10.54 -13.58 4.38
N ALA A 179 -11.17 -14.72 4.03
CA ALA A 179 -10.51 -16.02 4.08
C ALA A 179 -9.36 -16.12 3.08
N GLN A 180 -9.51 -15.52 1.91
CA GLN A 180 -8.43 -15.46 0.90
C GLN A 180 -7.27 -14.59 1.37
N ASP A 181 -7.55 -13.43 1.95
CA ASP A 181 -6.52 -12.55 2.51
C ASP A 181 -5.73 -13.28 3.59
N LEU A 182 -6.43 -13.92 4.53
CA LEU A 182 -5.81 -14.69 5.61
C LEU A 182 -5.07 -15.94 5.12
N SER A 183 -5.39 -16.48 3.95
CA SER A 183 -4.69 -17.64 3.38
C SER A 183 -3.20 -17.37 3.14
N LEU A 184 -2.80 -16.09 2.96
CA LEU A 184 -1.41 -15.71 2.82
C LEU A 184 -0.53 -16.13 4.01
N ILE A 185 -1.12 -16.19 5.21
CA ILE A 185 -0.40 -16.57 6.44
C ILE A 185 0.11 -18.02 6.35
N HIS A 186 -0.48 -18.84 5.49
CA HIS A 186 -0.16 -20.25 5.32
C HIS A 186 0.77 -20.55 4.12
N ILE A 187 1.23 -19.52 3.43
CA ILE A 187 2.20 -19.60 2.34
C ILE A 187 3.58 -19.18 2.87
#